data_a347271e21d7f9c26d6f1540e3c878ee
#
_entry.id   a347271e21d7f9c26d6f1540e3c878ee
#
_cell.length_a   1.000
_cell.length_b   1.000
_cell.length_c   1.000
_cell.angle_alpha   90.00
_cell.angle_beta   90.00
_cell.angle_gamma   90.00
#
_symmetry.space_group_name_H-M   'P 1'
#
loop_
_entity.id
_entity.type
_entity.pdbx_description
1 polymer ?
#
loop_
_entity_poly.entity_id
_entity_poly.type
_entity_poly.pdbx_seq_one_letter_code
_entity_poly.pdbx_strand_id
1 'polypeptide(L)'
;MQRREFLKNSAILGSVALFGGALNLNANSQNLKGEAMKFITLNDGNKIPILGYGVYQIPQNDTQRCVEDAISVGYRSIDTAQAYQNELGVGAAVNSAIKGGIKREEFFITTKIWVSNATESGVLRSFEASMKKLGLDYLDLLLLHQPYNDVYGAWRAMSRLKNEGRIKSIGVSNFYPDRLVDFAINNEIKPAVNQIELNPFHQRKFDREIAKKYGIAVQSWASFGEGRNDMFNNPILKKIGEKYGKTVAQTILRYLIQLDIIVIPKTTRKERMVENFSVFDFELDANDMQTIADIDEQTSLFNDFNHLDPKTVEMLNGWKLPD
;
A
#
# COMPACT_ATOMS: atom_id res chain seq x y z
N MET A 1 -24.03 -3.95 -17.12
CA MET A 1 -24.99 -4.06 -16.00
C MET A 1 -24.23 -4.58 -14.76
N GLN A 2 -23.14 -3.98 -14.28
CA GLN A 2 -22.32 -4.54 -13.19
C GLN A 2 -21.52 -3.52 -12.36
N ARG A 3 -21.53 -2.25 -12.73
CA ARG A 3 -20.79 -1.20 -11.99
C ARG A 3 -21.53 -0.67 -10.76
N ARG A 4 -22.85 -0.85 -10.69
CA ARG A 4 -23.70 -0.24 -9.63
C ARG A 4 -23.92 -1.12 -8.39
N GLU A 5 -23.71 -2.42 -8.46
CA GLU A 5 -23.97 -3.30 -7.32
C GLU A 5 -22.79 -3.41 -6.36
N PHE A 6 -21.55 -3.29 -6.86
CA PHE A 6 -20.35 -3.32 -6.02
C PHE A 6 -20.22 -2.11 -5.08
N LEU A 7 -20.89 -0.99 -5.40
CA LEU A 7 -20.83 0.25 -4.60
C LEU A 7 -21.98 0.42 -3.60
N LYS A 8 -22.95 -0.48 -3.54
CA LYS A 8 -24.17 -0.29 -2.74
C LYS A 8 -24.15 -0.90 -1.33
N ASN A 9 -23.19 -1.71 -0.96
CA ASN A 9 -23.23 -2.45 0.32
C ASN A 9 -22.43 -1.83 1.47
N SER A 10 -22.09 -0.56 1.43
CA SER A 10 -21.32 0.09 2.52
C SER A 10 -21.93 1.38 3.05
N ALA A 11 -23.25 1.43 3.21
CA ALA A 11 -23.90 2.53 3.90
C ALA A 11 -24.67 2.01 5.13
N ILE A 12 -24.01 1.93 6.28
CA ILE A 12 -24.67 1.83 7.59
C ILE A 12 -24.49 3.17 8.30
N LEU A 13 -25.60 3.88 8.45
CA LEU A 13 -25.76 5.11 9.25
C LEU A 13 -25.66 4.78 10.74
N GLY A 14 -24.71 5.36 11.41
CA GLY A 14 -24.66 5.44 12.87
C GLY A 14 -24.71 6.89 13.31
N SER A 15 -25.86 7.32 13.84
CA SER A 15 -26.06 8.60 14.49
C SER A 15 -25.34 8.62 15.84
N VAL A 16 -24.48 9.62 16.09
CA VAL A 16 -23.90 9.91 17.41
C VAL A 16 -24.08 11.37 17.74
N ALA A 17 -24.62 11.59 18.94
CA ALA A 17 -24.97 12.85 19.54
C ALA A 17 -23.77 13.80 19.74
N LEU A 18 -24.05 15.09 19.55
CA LEU A 18 -23.19 16.23 19.84
C LEU A 18 -22.99 16.40 21.36
N PHE A 19 -21.73 16.34 21.81
CA PHE A 19 -21.30 17.01 23.02
C PHE A 19 -20.21 18.03 22.64
N GLY A 20 -20.53 19.30 22.85
CA GLY A 20 -19.64 20.41 22.60
C GLY A 20 -18.55 20.48 23.68
N GLY A 21 -17.31 20.45 23.25
CA GLY A 21 -16.13 20.82 24.03
C GLY A 21 -15.12 21.46 23.08
N ALA A 22 -14.96 22.79 23.22
CA ALA A 22 -13.95 23.52 22.48
C ALA A 22 -12.54 23.08 22.95
N LEU A 23 -11.87 22.27 22.17
CA LEU A 23 -10.46 21.91 22.37
C LEU A 23 -9.58 22.90 21.60
N ASN A 24 -8.72 23.58 22.34
CA ASN A 24 -7.66 24.46 21.86
C ASN A 24 -6.72 23.71 20.89
N LEU A 25 -6.79 23.98 19.59
CA LEU A 25 -5.99 23.34 18.53
C LEU A 25 -4.58 23.96 18.34
N ASN A 26 -4.03 24.68 19.32
CA ASN A 26 -2.75 25.38 19.18
C ASN A 26 -1.57 24.80 19.97
N ALA A 27 -1.61 23.55 20.38
CA ALA A 27 -0.47 22.95 21.07
C ALA A 27 -0.30 21.50 20.67
N ASN A 28 0.36 21.18 19.54
CA ASN A 28 1.09 19.91 19.37
C ASN A 28 1.87 19.76 18.06
N SER A 29 2.31 20.83 17.40
CA SER A 29 3.21 20.68 16.25
C SER A 29 4.71 20.53 16.63
N GLN A 30 5.06 20.48 17.92
CA GLN A 30 6.45 20.49 18.37
C GLN A 30 6.97 19.19 19.02
N ASN A 31 6.17 18.12 19.18
CA ASN A 31 6.61 16.92 19.89
C ASN A 31 6.53 15.61 19.07
N LEU A 32 6.51 15.65 17.74
CA LEU A 32 6.70 14.46 16.89
C LEU A 32 8.20 14.16 16.64
N LYS A 33 9.09 14.55 17.54
CA LYS A 33 10.51 14.12 17.57
C LYS A 33 10.64 12.79 18.32
N GLY A 34 9.93 11.76 17.88
CA GLY A 34 10.13 10.39 18.30
C GLY A 34 10.52 9.56 17.11
N GLU A 35 11.56 8.80 17.22
CA GLU A 35 12.21 7.89 16.28
C GLU A 35 12.11 8.20 14.77
N ALA A 36 13.27 8.20 14.11
CA ALA A 36 13.38 8.45 12.66
C ALA A 36 12.59 7.39 11.87
N MET A 37 11.88 7.82 10.83
CA MET A 37 11.22 6.94 9.87
C MET A 37 12.17 5.79 9.46
N LYS A 38 11.76 4.54 9.70
CA LYS A 38 12.51 3.35 9.26
C LYS A 38 12.36 3.17 7.75
N PHE A 39 13.43 2.76 7.11
CA PHE A 39 13.46 2.44 5.68
C PHE A 39 13.84 0.98 5.45
N ILE A 40 13.26 0.38 4.42
CA ILE A 40 13.69 -0.92 3.90
C ILE A 40 14.59 -0.67 2.68
N THR A 41 15.77 -1.28 2.69
CA THR A 41 16.66 -1.27 1.52
C THR A 41 16.22 -2.39 0.58
N LEU A 42 15.85 -2.02 -0.65
CA LEU A 42 15.43 -2.94 -1.70
C LEU A 42 16.64 -3.65 -2.33
N ASN A 43 16.42 -4.74 -3.06
CA ASN A 43 17.47 -5.52 -3.71
C ASN A 43 18.25 -4.77 -4.80
N ASP A 44 17.74 -3.64 -5.26
CA ASP A 44 18.39 -2.73 -6.21
C ASP A 44 19.08 -1.52 -5.55
N GLY A 45 19.16 -1.51 -4.21
CA GLY A 45 19.84 -0.49 -3.41
C GLY A 45 19.00 0.75 -3.07
N ASN A 46 17.81 0.90 -3.67
CA ASN A 46 16.90 1.98 -3.32
C ASN A 46 16.28 1.75 -1.93
N LYS A 47 15.84 2.84 -1.29
CA LYS A 47 15.24 2.79 0.05
C LYS A 47 13.79 3.23 -0.01
N ILE A 48 12.89 2.40 0.53
CA ILE A 48 11.46 2.70 0.67
C ILE A 48 11.11 2.93 2.14
N PRO A 49 10.34 3.99 2.50
CA PRO A 49 9.80 4.13 3.85
C PRO A 49 8.96 2.89 4.23
N ILE A 50 9.18 2.36 5.44
CA ILE A 50 8.43 1.18 5.90
C ILE A 50 6.94 1.47 6.13
N LEU A 51 6.59 2.73 6.35
CA LEU A 51 5.22 3.23 6.47
C LEU A 51 4.94 4.22 5.34
N GLY A 52 3.96 3.88 4.50
CA GLY A 52 3.43 4.74 3.45
C GLY A 52 1.94 5.01 3.63
N TYR A 53 1.36 5.72 2.68
CA TYR A 53 -0.04 6.08 2.64
C TYR A 53 -0.68 5.54 1.36
N GLY A 54 -1.68 4.65 1.49
CA GLY A 54 -2.45 4.10 0.37
C GLY A 54 -3.65 4.97 0.02
N VAL A 55 -3.98 5.07 -1.27
CA VAL A 55 -5.14 5.86 -1.74
C VAL A 55 -6.22 5.01 -2.42
N TYR A 56 -6.19 3.69 -2.28
CA TYR A 56 -7.25 2.83 -2.81
C TYR A 56 -8.63 3.24 -2.26
N GLN A 57 -9.65 3.26 -3.10
CA GLN A 57 -11.02 3.67 -2.78
C GLN A 57 -11.16 5.14 -2.30
N ILE A 58 -10.18 6.00 -2.51
CA ILE A 58 -10.37 7.44 -2.32
C ILE A 58 -10.84 8.02 -3.67
N PRO A 59 -12.01 8.67 -3.73
CA PRO A 59 -12.49 9.29 -4.95
C PRO A 59 -11.50 10.35 -5.46
N GLN A 60 -11.39 10.49 -6.79
CA GLN A 60 -10.49 11.44 -7.44
C GLN A 60 -10.58 12.86 -6.83
N ASN A 61 -11.80 13.34 -6.56
CA ASN A 61 -12.04 14.69 -6.04
C ASN A 61 -11.55 14.89 -4.59
N ASP A 62 -11.41 13.82 -3.81
CA ASP A 62 -10.94 13.85 -2.44
C ASP A 62 -9.46 13.54 -2.30
N THR A 63 -8.87 12.92 -3.34
CA THR A 63 -7.52 12.36 -3.25
C THR A 63 -6.47 13.42 -3.00
N GLN A 64 -6.52 14.58 -3.68
CA GLN A 64 -5.57 15.66 -3.46
C GLN A 64 -5.55 16.08 -1.99
N ARG A 65 -6.71 16.42 -1.42
CA ARG A 65 -6.82 16.81 -0.02
C ARG A 65 -6.28 15.74 0.93
N CYS A 66 -6.67 14.48 0.72
CA CYS A 66 -6.24 13.38 1.58
C CYS A 66 -4.71 13.18 1.54
N VAL A 67 -4.09 13.30 0.36
CA VAL A 67 -2.63 13.18 0.22
C VAL A 67 -1.91 14.40 0.81
N GLU A 68 -2.43 15.61 0.64
CA GLU A 68 -1.90 16.82 1.30
C GLU A 68 -1.96 16.69 2.83
N ASP A 69 -3.08 16.18 3.38
CA ASP A 69 -3.21 15.90 4.81
C ASP A 69 -2.16 14.87 5.27
N ALA A 70 -1.97 13.78 4.53
CA ALA A 70 -0.95 12.76 4.84
C ALA A 70 0.47 13.35 4.80
N ILE A 71 0.80 14.14 3.77
CA ILE A 71 2.11 14.83 3.65
C ILE A 71 2.32 15.77 4.84
N SER A 72 1.28 16.51 5.27
CA SER A 72 1.36 17.42 6.42
C SER A 72 1.61 16.71 7.75
N VAL A 73 1.19 15.44 7.89
CA VAL A 73 1.46 14.57 9.04
C VAL A 73 2.91 14.05 9.03
N GLY A 74 3.52 13.92 7.86
CA GLY A 74 4.89 13.41 7.72
C GLY A 74 5.05 12.26 6.72
N TYR A 75 3.98 11.76 6.13
CA TYR A 75 4.09 10.71 5.10
C TYR A 75 4.88 11.20 3.89
N ARG A 76 5.75 10.32 3.38
CA ARG A 76 6.57 10.57 2.19
C ARG A 76 6.45 9.45 1.15
N SER A 77 5.89 8.31 1.50
CA SER A 77 5.58 7.22 0.57
C SER A 77 4.08 7.21 0.28
N ILE A 78 3.71 7.32 -1.00
CA ILE A 78 2.32 7.34 -1.48
C ILE A 78 2.12 6.22 -2.48
N ASP A 79 1.11 5.37 -2.24
CA ASP A 79 0.77 4.22 -3.10
C ASP A 79 -0.55 4.46 -3.82
N THR A 80 -0.50 4.55 -5.15
CA THR A 80 -1.64 4.62 -6.05
C THR A 80 -1.60 3.52 -7.11
N ALA A 81 -2.49 3.55 -8.10
CA ALA A 81 -2.51 2.64 -9.25
C ALA A 81 -3.36 3.21 -10.38
N GLN A 82 -3.10 2.77 -11.62
CA GLN A 82 -3.95 3.08 -12.77
C GLN A 82 -5.43 2.73 -12.51
N ALA A 83 -5.67 1.56 -11.91
CA ALA A 83 -7.02 1.07 -11.61
C ALA A 83 -7.78 1.92 -10.58
N TYR A 84 -7.09 2.69 -9.74
CA TYR A 84 -7.73 3.53 -8.73
C TYR A 84 -8.31 4.81 -9.34
N GLN A 85 -7.86 5.20 -10.53
CA GLN A 85 -8.31 6.37 -11.29
C GLN A 85 -8.16 7.69 -10.49
N ASN A 86 -7.16 7.75 -9.62
CA ASN A 86 -6.92 8.91 -8.74
C ASN A 86 -5.46 9.42 -8.79
N GLU A 87 -4.66 8.98 -9.78
CA GLU A 87 -3.28 9.42 -9.99
C GLU A 87 -3.16 10.95 -10.14
N LEU A 88 -4.15 11.59 -10.77
CA LEU A 88 -4.16 13.05 -10.93
C LEU A 88 -4.21 13.79 -9.58
N GLY A 89 -5.02 13.30 -8.64
CA GLY A 89 -5.10 13.88 -7.29
C GLY A 89 -3.81 13.67 -6.49
N VAL A 90 -3.18 12.49 -6.62
CA VAL A 90 -1.85 12.22 -6.03
C VAL A 90 -0.82 13.19 -6.60
N GLY A 91 -0.77 13.31 -7.93
CA GLY A 91 0.16 14.21 -8.61
C GLY A 91 -0.03 15.67 -8.18
N ALA A 92 -1.26 16.14 -8.11
CA ALA A 92 -1.57 17.51 -7.68
C ALA A 92 -1.06 17.79 -6.25
N ALA A 93 -1.26 16.87 -5.31
CA ALA A 93 -0.82 17.01 -3.92
C ALA A 93 0.71 17.00 -3.80
N VAL A 94 1.38 16.04 -4.47
CA VAL A 94 2.85 15.94 -4.44
C VAL A 94 3.50 17.17 -5.07
N ASN A 95 3.01 17.62 -6.23
CA ASN A 95 3.53 18.82 -6.89
C ASN A 95 3.27 20.10 -6.07
N SER A 96 2.13 20.19 -5.37
CA SER A 96 1.85 21.27 -4.42
C SER A 96 2.88 21.30 -3.29
N ALA A 97 3.19 20.14 -2.71
CA ALA A 97 4.18 20.01 -1.65
C ALA A 97 5.61 20.35 -2.13
N ILE A 98 5.98 19.95 -3.36
CA ILE A 98 7.26 20.29 -3.97
C ILE A 98 7.39 21.81 -4.18
N LYS A 99 6.34 22.45 -4.69
CA LYS A 99 6.29 23.92 -4.81
C LYS A 99 6.35 24.61 -3.45
N GLY A 100 5.86 23.95 -2.40
CA GLY A 100 5.93 24.39 -1.00
C GLY A 100 7.32 24.19 -0.35
N GLY A 101 8.30 23.63 -1.06
CA GLY A 101 9.69 23.50 -0.62
C GLY A 101 10.14 22.11 -0.19
N ILE A 102 9.26 21.08 -0.22
CA ILE A 102 9.68 19.68 0.01
C ILE A 102 10.38 19.18 -1.26
N LYS A 103 11.56 18.58 -1.14
CA LYS A 103 12.30 18.08 -2.30
C LYS A 103 11.62 16.84 -2.90
N ARG A 104 11.65 16.68 -4.24
CA ARG A 104 11.11 15.50 -4.94
C ARG A 104 11.72 14.19 -4.41
N GLU A 105 12.99 14.22 -4.07
CA GLU A 105 13.75 13.05 -3.57
C GLU A 105 13.33 12.60 -2.17
N GLU A 106 12.59 13.42 -1.44
CA GLU A 106 12.01 13.04 -0.16
C GLU A 106 10.77 12.15 -0.33
N PHE A 107 10.15 12.19 -1.51
CA PHE A 107 8.99 11.36 -1.82
C PHE A 107 9.37 10.02 -2.43
N PHE A 108 8.58 8.99 -2.07
CA PHE A 108 8.58 7.68 -2.69
C PHE A 108 7.19 7.42 -3.27
N ILE A 109 7.04 7.55 -4.58
CA ILE A 109 5.76 7.45 -5.27
C ILE A 109 5.66 6.13 -6.01
N THR A 110 4.58 5.39 -5.72
CA THR A 110 4.27 4.10 -6.34
C THR A 110 2.99 4.20 -7.17
N THR A 111 3.03 3.70 -8.41
CA THR A 111 1.82 3.36 -9.17
C THR A 111 1.92 1.95 -9.74
N LYS A 112 0.83 1.46 -10.37
CA LYS A 112 0.75 0.06 -10.79
C LYS A 112 0.14 -0.04 -12.19
N ILE A 113 0.73 -0.88 -13.03
CA ILE A 113 0.23 -1.22 -14.37
C ILE A 113 -0.97 -2.16 -14.22
N TRP A 114 -2.10 -1.75 -14.76
CA TRP A 114 -3.29 -2.60 -14.75
C TRP A 114 -3.19 -3.77 -15.74
N VAL A 115 -3.97 -4.84 -15.50
CA VAL A 115 -3.95 -6.07 -16.31
C VAL A 115 -4.11 -5.81 -17.79
N SER A 116 -5.06 -4.95 -18.20
CA SER A 116 -5.29 -4.64 -19.61
C SER A 116 -4.12 -3.94 -20.31
N ASN A 117 -3.20 -3.35 -19.53
CA ASN A 117 -1.98 -2.69 -20.00
C ASN A 117 -0.72 -3.55 -19.78
N ALA A 118 -0.84 -4.74 -19.19
CA ALA A 118 0.29 -5.62 -18.89
C ALA A 118 0.78 -6.37 -20.14
N THR A 119 1.24 -5.63 -21.12
CA THR A 119 1.96 -6.08 -22.33
C THR A 119 3.14 -5.13 -22.55
N GLU A 120 4.12 -5.50 -23.38
CA GLU A 120 5.29 -4.65 -23.63
C GLU A 120 4.88 -3.26 -24.16
N SER A 121 4.07 -3.20 -25.20
CA SER A 121 3.58 -1.92 -25.75
C SER A 121 2.57 -1.21 -24.83
N GLY A 122 1.77 -1.97 -24.11
CA GLY A 122 0.79 -1.46 -23.16
C GLY A 122 1.44 -0.73 -21.99
N VAL A 123 2.52 -1.28 -21.43
CA VAL A 123 3.30 -0.63 -20.37
C VAL A 123 3.87 0.72 -20.84
N LEU A 124 4.54 0.74 -21.99
CA LEU A 124 5.16 1.98 -22.50
C LEU A 124 4.11 3.08 -22.66
N ARG A 125 2.97 2.76 -23.28
CA ARG A 125 1.89 3.73 -23.48
C ARG A 125 1.23 4.18 -22.17
N SER A 126 0.87 3.24 -21.31
CA SER A 126 0.15 3.55 -20.06
C SER A 126 1.05 4.18 -19.00
N PHE A 127 2.34 3.90 -19.01
CA PHE A 127 3.32 4.59 -18.16
C PHE A 127 3.35 6.08 -18.47
N GLU A 128 3.43 6.48 -19.74
CA GLU A 128 3.41 7.91 -20.13
C GLU A 128 2.12 8.59 -19.68
N ALA A 129 0.98 7.89 -19.78
CA ALA A 129 -0.29 8.42 -19.29
C ALA A 129 -0.29 8.61 -17.76
N SER A 130 0.27 7.66 -17.00
CA SER A 130 0.45 7.78 -15.54
C SER A 130 1.39 8.93 -15.19
N MET A 131 2.54 9.06 -15.86
CA MET A 131 3.50 10.14 -15.61
C MET A 131 2.89 11.52 -15.89
N LYS A 132 2.08 11.63 -16.94
CA LYS A 132 1.34 12.87 -17.25
C LYS A 132 0.33 13.21 -16.15
N LYS A 133 -0.42 12.23 -15.62
CA LYS A 133 -1.37 12.44 -14.52
C LYS A 133 -0.67 12.82 -13.21
N LEU A 134 0.45 12.16 -12.91
CA LEU A 134 1.25 12.44 -11.72
C LEU A 134 2.04 13.75 -11.83
N GLY A 135 2.37 14.19 -13.04
CA GLY A 135 3.17 15.40 -13.28
C GLY A 135 4.59 15.29 -12.72
N LEU A 136 5.21 14.11 -12.83
CA LEU A 136 6.52 13.79 -12.28
C LEU A 136 7.49 13.41 -13.40
N ASP A 137 8.80 13.67 -13.20
CA ASP A 137 9.84 13.32 -14.18
C ASP A 137 10.27 11.85 -14.09
N TYR A 138 10.18 11.25 -12.90
CA TYR A 138 10.50 9.85 -12.63
C TYR A 138 9.54 9.25 -11.59
N LEU A 139 9.48 7.93 -11.55
CA LEU A 139 8.74 7.17 -10.57
C LEU A 139 9.69 6.43 -9.63
N ASP A 140 9.36 6.31 -8.34
CA ASP A 140 10.18 5.57 -7.39
C ASP A 140 9.93 4.07 -7.48
N LEU A 141 8.66 3.64 -7.64
CA LEU A 141 8.30 2.23 -7.79
C LEU A 141 7.15 2.05 -8.79
N LEU A 142 7.33 1.19 -9.78
CA LEU A 142 6.27 0.73 -10.66
C LEU A 142 6.01 -0.76 -10.41
N LEU A 143 4.74 -1.13 -10.17
CA LEU A 143 4.33 -2.50 -9.95
C LEU A 143 3.51 -3.06 -11.12
N LEU A 144 3.68 -4.34 -11.46
CA LEU A 144 2.62 -5.10 -12.12
C LEU A 144 1.52 -5.36 -11.08
N HIS A 145 0.30 -4.88 -11.34
CA HIS A 145 -0.79 -4.92 -10.35
C HIS A 145 -1.31 -6.33 -10.09
N GLN A 146 -1.26 -7.19 -11.11
CA GLN A 146 -1.76 -8.56 -11.08
C GLN A 146 -0.84 -9.49 -11.90
N PRO A 147 -0.77 -10.79 -11.56
CA PRO A 147 0.09 -11.77 -12.23
C PRO A 147 -0.50 -12.29 -13.57
N TYR A 148 -1.26 -11.49 -14.30
CA TYR A 148 -2.02 -11.92 -15.47
C TYR A 148 -1.62 -11.15 -16.72
N ASN A 149 -2.06 -11.67 -17.89
CA ASN A 149 -1.72 -11.18 -19.23
C ASN A 149 -0.24 -11.45 -19.56
N ASP A 150 0.39 -10.68 -20.45
CA ASP A 150 1.80 -10.82 -20.86
C ASP A 150 2.75 -10.16 -19.83
N VAL A 151 2.81 -10.73 -18.63
CA VAL A 151 3.65 -10.18 -17.55
C VAL A 151 5.14 -10.15 -17.89
N TYR A 152 5.64 -11.07 -18.72
CA TYR A 152 7.04 -11.08 -19.14
C TYR A 152 7.34 -9.99 -20.17
N GLY A 153 6.44 -9.73 -21.13
CA GLY A 153 6.55 -8.61 -22.05
C GLY A 153 6.46 -7.28 -21.31
N ALA A 154 5.50 -7.17 -20.38
CA ALA A 154 5.37 -6.01 -19.52
C ALA A 154 6.64 -5.76 -18.69
N TRP A 155 7.25 -6.82 -18.14
CA TRP A 155 8.48 -6.71 -17.36
C TRP A 155 9.68 -6.24 -18.19
N ARG A 156 9.81 -6.70 -19.43
CA ARG A 156 10.86 -6.20 -20.34
C ARG A 156 10.72 -4.69 -20.55
N ALA A 157 9.50 -4.18 -20.76
CA ALA A 157 9.24 -2.75 -20.88
C ALA A 157 9.57 -1.99 -19.59
N MET A 158 9.16 -2.52 -18.42
CA MET A 158 9.47 -1.91 -17.12
C MET A 158 10.99 -1.90 -16.86
N SER A 159 11.68 -2.99 -17.19
CA SER A 159 13.16 -3.08 -17.08
C SER A 159 13.86 -2.06 -17.98
N ARG A 160 13.38 -1.86 -19.20
CA ARG A 160 13.86 -0.81 -20.10
C ARG A 160 13.67 0.58 -19.49
N LEU A 161 12.48 0.93 -19.02
CA LEU A 161 12.20 2.20 -18.37
C LEU A 161 13.06 2.44 -17.12
N LYS A 162 13.36 1.37 -16.35
CA LYS A 162 14.30 1.44 -15.23
C LYS A 162 15.71 1.76 -15.70
N ASN A 163 16.20 1.08 -16.73
CA ASN A 163 17.54 1.31 -17.28
C ASN A 163 17.69 2.72 -17.92
N GLU A 164 16.59 3.29 -18.43
CA GLU A 164 16.50 4.66 -18.91
C GLU A 164 16.42 5.70 -17.76
N GLY A 165 16.36 5.27 -16.51
CA GLY A 165 16.26 6.14 -15.33
C GLY A 165 14.88 6.76 -15.09
N ARG A 166 13.86 6.31 -15.85
CA ARG A 166 12.47 6.77 -15.73
C ARG A 166 11.77 6.17 -14.49
N ILE A 167 12.26 5.04 -14.01
CA ILE A 167 11.76 4.33 -12.82
C ILE A 167 12.97 3.92 -11.98
N LYS A 168 12.93 4.16 -10.68
CA LYS A 168 14.01 3.74 -9.77
C LYS A 168 13.93 2.26 -9.42
N SER A 169 12.73 1.75 -9.07
CA SER A 169 12.51 0.36 -8.70
C SER A 169 11.30 -0.22 -9.42
N ILE A 170 11.35 -1.50 -9.78
CA ILE A 170 10.24 -2.24 -10.36
C ILE A 170 9.88 -3.43 -9.50
N GLY A 171 8.59 -3.75 -9.41
CA GLY A 171 8.09 -4.82 -8.57
C GLY A 171 6.79 -5.41 -9.11
N VAL A 172 6.22 -6.30 -8.32
CA VAL A 172 5.01 -7.03 -8.65
C VAL A 172 4.00 -6.94 -7.51
N SER A 173 2.75 -7.30 -7.79
CA SER A 173 1.71 -7.41 -6.78
C SER A 173 0.87 -8.67 -7.04
N ASN A 174 0.46 -9.32 -5.94
CA ASN A 174 -0.34 -10.55 -5.96
C ASN A 174 0.33 -11.76 -6.63
N PHE A 175 1.67 -11.77 -6.70
CA PHE A 175 2.41 -12.94 -7.15
C PHE A 175 2.53 -13.93 -6.00
N TYR A 176 1.87 -15.10 -6.14
CA TYR A 176 2.00 -16.20 -5.20
C TYR A 176 3.38 -16.89 -5.33
N PRO A 177 3.79 -17.73 -4.36
CA PRO A 177 5.14 -18.28 -4.28
C PRO A 177 5.65 -18.94 -5.56
N ASP A 178 4.86 -19.78 -6.19
CA ASP A 178 5.19 -20.46 -7.44
C ASP A 178 5.44 -19.47 -8.57
N ARG A 179 4.52 -18.50 -8.72
CA ARG A 179 4.62 -17.46 -9.73
C ARG A 179 5.78 -16.50 -9.45
N LEU A 180 5.99 -16.15 -8.18
CA LEU A 180 7.08 -15.26 -7.78
C LEU A 180 8.45 -15.90 -8.05
N VAL A 181 8.61 -17.20 -7.75
CA VAL A 181 9.84 -17.93 -8.01
C VAL A 181 10.12 -18.02 -9.51
N ASP A 182 9.13 -18.49 -10.30
CA ASP A 182 9.27 -18.58 -11.76
C ASP A 182 9.68 -17.22 -12.35
N PHE A 183 9.04 -16.14 -11.88
CA PHE A 183 9.33 -14.79 -12.36
C PHE A 183 10.71 -14.30 -11.94
N ALA A 184 11.15 -14.58 -10.71
CA ALA A 184 12.44 -14.13 -10.19
C ALA A 184 13.65 -14.86 -10.82
N ILE A 185 13.50 -16.15 -11.21
CA ILE A 185 14.60 -16.92 -11.82
C ILE A 185 14.74 -16.70 -13.32
N ASN A 186 13.66 -16.29 -13.99
CA ASN A 186 13.63 -16.12 -15.45
C ASN A 186 13.81 -14.66 -15.91
N ASN A 187 14.03 -13.72 -14.99
CA ASN A 187 14.30 -12.32 -15.32
C ASN A 187 15.63 -11.87 -14.71
N GLU A 188 16.41 -11.12 -15.48
CA GLU A 188 17.69 -10.55 -15.05
C GLU A 188 17.49 -9.56 -13.88
N ILE A 189 16.54 -8.63 -14.03
CA ILE A 189 16.12 -7.73 -12.95
C ILE A 189 15.02 -8.42 -12.16
N LYS A 190 15.30 -8.76 -10.91
CA LYS A 190 14.31 -9.33 -10.00
C LYS A 190 13.34 -8.27 -9.49
N PRO A 191 12.09 -8.64 -9.15
CA PRO A 191 11.19 -7.73 -8.44
C PRO A 191 11.84 -7.18 -7.17
N ALA A 192 11.78 -5.86 -6.97
CA ALA A 192 12.25 -5.24 -5.74
C ALA A 192 11.24 -5.40 -4.61
N VAL A 193 9.95 -5.42 -4.95
CA VAL A 193 8.81 -5.54 -4.03
C VAL A 193 7.80 -6.53 -4.59
N ASN A 194 7.18 -7.32 -3.70
CA ASN A 194 5.91 -8.01 -3.96
C ASN A 194 4.86 -7.46 -2.99
N GLN A 195 3.84 -6.78 -3.51
CA GLN A 195 2.73 -6.23 -2.71
C GLN A 195 1.59 -7.26 -2.66
N ILE A 196 1.30 -7.79 -1.47
CA ILE A 196 0.32 -8.87 -1.27
C ILE A 196 -0.65 -8.55 -0.15
N GLU A 197 -1.84 -9.20 -0.15
CA GLU A 197 -2.69 -9.22 1.03
C GLU A 197 -1.89 -9.73 2.23
N LEU A 198 -1.83 -8.92 3.29
CA LEU A 198 -1.18 -9.34 4.52
C LEU A 198 -1.75 -8.56 5.70
N ASN A 199 -2.26 -9.29 6.69
CA ASN A 199 -2.85 -8.75 7.91
C ASN A 199 -2.71 -9.78 9.04
N PRO A 200 -3.08 -9.50 10.30
CA PRO A 200 -2.92 -10.44 11.41
C PRO A 200 -3.61 -11.80 11.22
N PHE A 201 -4.71 -11.87 10.46
CA PHE A 201 -5.44 -13.11 10.20
C PHE A 201 -4.98 -13.85 8.95
N HIS A 202 -4.20 -13.19 8.09
CA HIS A 202 -3.62 -13.78 6.88
C HIS A 202 -2.16 -13.33 6.72
N GLN A 203 -1.26 -13.99 7.45
CA GLN A 203 0.12 -13.52 7.63
C GLN A 203 1.09 -13.95 6.54
N ARG A 204 0.67 -14.82 5.62
CA ARG A 204 1.45 -15.21 4.43
C ARG A 204 2.89 -15.64 4.75
N LYS A 205 3.07 -16.45 5.81
CA LYS A 205 4.42 -16.85 6.29
C LYS A 205 5.27 -17.47 5.18
N PHE A 206 4.72 -18.42 4.44
CA PHE A 206 5.44 -19.08 3.33
C PHE A 206 5.80 -18.11 2.21
N ASP A 207 4.87 -17.22 1.82
CA ASP A 207 5.14 -16.19 0.80
C ASP A 207 6.28 -15.26 1.23
N ARG A 208 6.31 -14.85 2.50
CA ARG A 208 7.37 -14.00 3.07
C ARG A 208 8.72 -14.70 3.08
N GLU A 209 8.76 -15.99 3.42
CA GLU A 209 9.99 -16.81 3.38
C GLU A 209 10.54 -16.92 1.95
N ILE A 210 9.68 -17.16 0.97
CA ILE A 210 10.06 -17.19 -0.45
C ILE A 210 10.55 -15.82 -0.90
N ALA A 211 9.82 -14.73 -0.61
CA ALA A 211 10.25 -13.38 -0.97
C ALA A 211 11.63 -13.06 -0.37
N LYS A 212 11.84 -13.35 0.91
CA LYS A 212 13.13 -13.19 1.61
C LYS A 212 14.26 -13.95 0.94
N LYS A 213 14.03 -15.23 0.54
CA LYS A 213 15.02 -16.07 -0.15
C LYS A 213 15.51 -15.41 -1.45
N TYR A 214 14.66 -14.68 -2.16
CA TYR A 214 15.01 -14.01 -3.41
C TYR A 214 15.40 -12.54 -3.23
N GLY A 215 15.43 -12.03 -1.98
CA GLY A 215 15.76 -10.65 -1.66
C GLY A 215 14.67 -9.66 -2.07
N ILE A 216 13.41 -10.11 -2.12
CA ILE A 216 12.25 -9.31 -2.52
C ILE A 216 11.57 -8.79 -1.26
N ALA A 217 11.40 -7.46 -1.15
CA ALA A 217 10.69 -6.87 -0.04
C ALA A 217 9.18 -7.16 -0.13
N VAL A 218 8.53 -7.35 1.03
CA VAL A 218 7.08 -7.57 1.09
C VAL A 218 6.40 -6.28 1.51
N GLN A 219 5.36 -5.89 0.75
CA GLN A 219 4.48 -4.77 1.08
C GLN A 219 3.06 -5.29 1.29
N SER A 220 2.44 -4.87 2.40
CA SER A 220 1.09 -5.28 2.79
C SER A 220 0.05 -4.35 2.17
N TRP A 221 -0.82 -4.89 1.30
CA TRP A 221 -2.11 -4.27 1.11
C TRP A 221 -3.13 -4.89 2.08
N ALA A 222 -4.20 -4.15 2.40
CA ALA A 222 -5.20 -4.52 3.39
C ALA A 222 -4.61 -4.90 4.77
N SER A 223 -3.63 -4.14 5.28
CA SER A 223 -3.06 -4.35 6.63
C SER A 223 -4.14 -4.38 7.72
N PHE A 224 -5.26 -3.71 7.50
CA PHE A 224 -6.44 -3.70 8.37
C PHE A 224 -7.59 -4.57 7.87
N GLY A 225 -7.37 -5.44 6.87
CA GLY A 225 -8.42 -6.29 6.28
C GLY A 225 -9.65 -5.53 5.80
N GLU A 226 -9.55 -4.22 5.53
CA GLU A 226 -10.70 -3.31 5.28
C GLU A 226 -11.76 -3.35 6.42
N GLY A 227 -11.36 -3.70 7.64
CA GLY A 227 -12.25 -3.87 8.79
C GLY A 227 -13.03 -5.19 8.82
N ARG A 228 -12.77 -6.09 7.89
CA ARG A 228 -13.37 -7.44 7.85
C ARG A 228 -12.96 -8.24 9.09
N ASN A 229 -13.72 -9.29 9.38
CA ASN A 229 -13.52 -10.20 10.52
C ASN A 229 -13.44 -9.45 11.87
N ASP A 230 -14.22 -8.37 12.00
CA ASP A 230 -14.29 -7.52 13.21
C ASP A 230 -12.91 -7.13 13.78
N MET A 231 -11.94 -6.92 12.88
CA MET A 231 -10.52 -6.77 13.19
C MET A 231 -10.25 -5.70 14.26
N PHE A 232 -10.95 -4.56 14.20
CA PHE A 232 -10.73 -3.47 15.15
C PHE A 232 -11.30 -3.71 16.56
N ASN A 233 -12.17 -4.72 16.72
CA ASN A 233 -12.73 -5.14 18.00
C ASN A 233 -12.12 -6.45 18.51
N ASN A 234 -11.14 -7.03 17.79
CA ASN A 234 -10.50 -8.27 18.20
C ASN A 234 -9.91 -8.14 19.61
N PRO A 235 -10.33 -9.01 20.58
CA PRO A 235 -9.97 -8.86 21.99
C PRO A 235 -8.48 -9.06 22.25
N ILE A 236 -7.79 -9.88 21.44
CA ILE A 236 -6.35 -10.13 21.57
C ILE A 236 -5.58 -8.87 21.16
N LEU A 237 -5.86 -8.32 19.97
CA LEU A 237 -5.20 -7.11 19.48
C LEU A 237 -5.49 -5.90 20.39
N LYS A 238 -6.71 -5.81 20.92
CA LYS A 238 -7.11 -4.76 21.87
C LYS A 238 -6.33 -4.85 23.18
N LYS A 239 -6.26 -6.05 23.79
CA LYS A 239 -5.53 -6.27 25.03
C LYS A 239 -4.04 -5.95 24.88
N ILE A 240 -3.44 -6.33 23.76
CA ILE A 240 -2.04 -5.99 23.47
C ILE A 240 -1.88 -4.47 23.32
N GLY A 241 -2.74 -3.80 22.55
CA GLY A 241 -2.70 -2.34 22.38
C GLY A 241 -2.82 -1.60 23.71
N GLU A 242 -3.75 -2.00 24.58
CA GLU A 242 -3.95 -1.41 25.90
C GLU A 242 -2.68 -1.45 26.77
N LYS A 243 -1.87 -2.52 26.69
CA LYS A 243 -0.58 -2.66 27.39
C LYS A 243 0.40 -1.53 27.04
N TYR A 244 0.35 -1.01 25.83
CA TYR A 244 1.24 0.05 25.33
C TYR A 244 0.55 1.43 25.24
N GLY A 245 -0.73 1.53 25.65
CA GLY A 245 -1.53 2.74 25.46
C GLY A 245 -1.79 3.05 23.98
N LYS A 246 -1.91 2.01 23.14
CA LYS A 246 -2.07 2.09 21.69
C LYS A 246 -3.40 1.50 21.22
N THR A 247 -3.84 1.96 20.05
CA THR A 247 -5.05 1.42 19.40
C THR A 247 -4.75 0.08 18.72
N VAL A 248 -5.81 -0.65 18.36
CA VAL A 248 -5.70 -1.86 17.54
C VAL A 248 -4.99 -1.58 16.21
N ALA A 249 -5.31 -0.45 15.56
CA ALA A 249 -4.65 -0.05 14.31
C ALA A 249 -3.14 0.12 14.48
N GLN A 250 -2.71 0.81 15.54
CA GLN A 250 -1.30 0.98 15.84
C GLN A 250 -0.61 -0.36 16.18
N THR A 251 -1.29 -1.24 16.93
CA THR A 251 -0.79 -2.59 17.25
C THR A 251 -0.55 -3.41 15.98
N ILE A 252 -1.51 -3.41 15.05
CA ILE A 252 -1.37 -4.11 13.77
C ILE A 252 -0.20 -3.56 12.95
N LEU A 253 -0.12 -2.24 12.80
CA LEU A 253 0.97 -1.63 12.03
C LEU A 253 2.33 -1.92 12.65
N ARG A 254 2.44 -1.82 13.98
CA ARG A 254 3.69 -2.12 14.68
C ARG A 254 4.11 -3.58 14.52
N TYR A 255 3.17 -4.51 14.62
CA TYR A 255 3.40 -5.93 14.36
C TYR A 255 4.02 -6.16 12.98
N LEU A 256 3.39 -5.61 11.94
CA LEU A 256 3.87 -5.77 10.56
C LEU A 256 5.23 -5.10 10.34
N ILE A 257 5.43 -3.91 10.89
CA ILE A 257 6.69 -3.17 10.84
C ILE A 257 7.83 -3.93 11.52
N GLN A 258 7.58 -4.59 12.65
CA GLN A 258 8.58 -5.41 13.33
C GLN A 258 8.95 -6.69 12.56
N LEU A 259 8.11 -7.12 11.63
CA LEU A 259 8.40 -8.20 10.68
C LEU A 259 9.08 -7.70 9.38
N ASP A 260 9.54 -6.44 9.34
CA ASP A 260 10.11 -5.78 8.16
C ASP A 260 9.14 -5.72 6.96
N ILE A 261 7.82 -5.70 7.22
CA ILE A 261 6.80 -5.57 6.18
C ILE A 261 6.48 -4.09 5.98
N ILE A 262 6.54 -3.63 4.74
CA ILE A 262 6.14 -2.28 4.35
C ILE A 262 4.63 -2.20 4.42
N VAL A 263 4.08 -1.18 5.10
CA VAL A 263 2.65 -0.99 5.29
C VAL A 263 2.16 0.31 4.65
N ILE A 264 0.97 0.27 4.05
CA ILE A 264 0.34 1.40 3.34
C ILE A 264 -1.11 1.61 3.79
N PRO A 265 -1.35 1.87 5.10
CA PRO A 265 -2.71 2.07 5.59
C PRO A 265 -3.41 3.22 4.87
N LYS A 266 -4.71 3.06 4.63
CA LYS A 266 -5.57 4.07 4.01
C LYS A 266 -6.58 4.62 5.00
N THR A 267 -6.72 5.91 5.03
CA THR A 267 -7.81 6.62 5.71
C THR A 267 -8.05 7.98 5.03
N THR A 268 -9.26 8.50 5.11
CA THR A 268 -9.60 9.86 4.63
C THR A 268 -9.65 10.89 5.77
N ARG A 269 -9.39 10.45 7.02
CA ARG A 269 -9.44 11.27 8.23
C ARG A 269 -8.04 11.58 8.74
N LYS A 270 -7.71 12.86 8.87
CA LYS A 270 -6.38 13.33 9.27
C LYS A 270 -5.98 12.84 10.66
N GLU A 271 -6.90 12.80 11.62
CA GLU A 271 -6.65 12.29 12.97
C GLU A 271 -6.20 10.81 12.96
N ARG A 272 -6.75 9.98 12.06
CA ARG A 272 -6.31 8.60 11.88
C ARG A 272 -4.98 8.50 11.12
N MET A 273 -4.65 9.47 10.26
CA MET A 273 -3.32 9.53 9.66
C MET A 273 -2.25 9.77 10.72
N VAL A 274 -2.49 10.69 11.66
CA VAL A 274 -1.62 10.94 12.81
C VAL A 274 -1.49 9.70 13.67
N GLU A 275 -2.61 9.04 14.00
CA GLU A 275 -2.64 7.80 14.77
C GLU A 275 -1.79 6.71 14.11
N ASN A 276 -2.01 6.43 12.82
CA ASN A 276 -1.26 5.42 12.06
C ASN A 276 0.23 5.78 11.91
N PHE A 277 0.58 7.05 11.93
CA PHE A 277 1.97 7.50 11.86
C PHE A 277 2.71 7.36 13.20
N SER A 278 1.98 7.36 14.32
CA SER A 278 2.52 7.29 15.69
C SER A 278 2.73 5.84 16.14
N VAL A 279 3.57 5.09 15.40
CA VAL A 279 3.83 3.65 15.62
C VAL A 279 5.31 3.33 15.85
N PHE A 280 6.17 4.34 15.92
CA PHE A 280 7.61 4.14 16.09
C PHE A 280 8.08 4.33 17.54
N ASP A 281 7.23 4.80 18.42
CA ASP A 281 7.49 5.15 19.82
C ASP A 281 7.25 3.99 20.82
N PHE A 282 6.99 2.77 20.33
CA PHE A 282 6.82 1.57 21.14
C PHE A 282 7.25 0.31 20.38
N GLU A 283 7.52 -0.76 21.10
CA GLU A 283 7.79 -2.09 20.55
C GLU A 283 6.92 -3.15 21.20
N LEU A 284 6.38 -4.06 20.39
CA LEU A 284 5.74 -5.28 20.87
C LEU A 284 6.83 -6.24 21.36
N ASP A 285 6.67 -6.79 22.54
CA ASP A 285 7.60 -7.81 23.03
C ASP A 285 7.43 -9.16 22.32
N ALA A 286 8.33 -10.10 22.57
CA ALA A 286 8.33 -11.40 21.91
C ALA A 286 7.05 -12.20 22.17
N ASN A 287 6.43 -12.07 23.36
CA ASN A 287 5.19 -12.76 23.69
C ASN A 287 4.00 -12.16 22.92
N ASP A 288 3.94 -10.84 22.80
CA ASP A 288 2.90 -10.15 22.02
C ASP A 288 3.03 -10.46 20.54
N MET A 289 4.26 -10.46 20.00
CA MET A 289 4.54 -10.87 18.62
C MET A 289 4.08 -12.30 18.36
N GLN A 290 4.35 -13.24 19.27
CA GLN A 290 3.91 -14.63 19.15
C GLN A 290 2.38 -14.73 19.26
N THR A 291 1.76 -14.03 20.22
CA THR A 291 0.31 -14.03 20.41
C THR A 291 -0.42 -13.53 19.14
N ILE A 292 0.12 -12.50 18.48
CA ILE A 292 -0.44 -12.05 17.17
C ILE A 292 -0.13 -13.07 16.08
N ALA A 293 1.04 -13.72 16.11
CA ALA A 293 1.35 -14.76 15.13
C ALA A 293 0.39 -15.97 15.21
N ASP A 294 -0.15 -16.25 16.40
CA ASP A 294 -1.03 -17.39 16.64
C ASP A 294 -2.49 -17.16 16.19
N ILE A 295 -2.89 -15.92 15.88
CA ILE A 295 -4.24 -15.64 15.33
C ILE A 295 -4.29 -15.72 13.80
N ASP A 296 -3.24 -16.24 13.15
CA ASP A 296 -3.17 -16.45 11.71
C ASP A 296 -4.15 -17.56 11.27
N GLU A 297 -5.21 -17.20 10.58
CA GLU A 297 -6.20 -18.14 10.03
C GLU A 297 -5.72 -18.75 8.70
N GLN A 298 -4.61 -18.27 8.14
CA GLN A 298 -4.02 -18.69 6.87
C GLN A 298 -5.00 -18.61 5.68
N THR A 299 -6.02 -17.79 5.82
CA THR A 299 -7.09 -17.63 4.85
C THR A 299 -7.30 -16.16 4.53
N SER A 300 -7.46 -15.87 3.23
CA SER A 300 -7.76 -14.52 2.77
C SER A 300 -9.07 -14.00 3.38
N LEU A 301 -9.09 -12.76 3.82
CA LEU A 301 -10.31 -12.06 4.22
C LEU A 301 -11.15 -11.62 3.00
N PHE A 302 -10.61 -11.78 1.79
CA PHE A 302 -11.22 -11.38 0.52
C PHE A 302 -11.60 -12.60 -0.32
N ASN A 303 -12.32 -13.56 0.30
CA ASN A 303 -12.74 -14.81 -0.35
C ASN A 303 -13.63 -14.59 -1.58
N ASP A 304 -14.30 -13.45 -1.66
CA ASP A 304 -15.04 -12.96 -2.81
C ASP A 304 -14.15 -12.45 -3.96
N PHE A 305 -12.83 -12.37 -3.72
CA PHE A 305 -11.82 -11.90 -4.67
C PHE A 305 -10.57 -12.78 -4.61
N ASN A 306 -10.73 -14.07 -4.84
CA ASN A 306 -9.62 -15.02 -4.81
C ASN A 306 -8.83 -14.97 -6.13
N HIS A 307 -7.57 -14.56 -6.06
CA HIS A 307 -6.68 -14.49 -7.22
C HIS A 307 -6.38 -15.85 -7.88
N LEU A 308 -6.66 -16.97 -7.21
CA LEU A 308 -6.52 -18.32 -7.79
C LEU A 308 -7.81 -18.82 -8.45
N ASP A 309 -8.92 -18.11 -8.32
CA ASP A 309 -10.19 -18.47 -8.96
C ASP A 309 -10.18 -18.04 -10.44
N PRO A 310 -10.40 -18.96 -11.40
CA PRO A 310 -10.52 -18.64 -12.80
C PRO A 310 -11.52 -17.50 -13.11
N LYS A 311 -12.61 -17.42 -12.38
CA LYS A 311 -13.60 -16.33 -12.54
C LYS A 311 -13.03 -14.96 -12.18
N THR A 312 -12.21 -14.88 -11.14
CA THR A 312 -11.49 -13.65 -10.77
C THR A 312 -10.52 -13.27 -11.89
N VAL A 313 -9.79 -14.23 -12.43
CA VAL A 313 -8.85 -14.00 -13.54
C VAL A 313 -9.58 -13.47 -14.78
N GLU A 314 -10.70 -14.09 -15.17
CA GLU A 314 -11.53 -13.65 -16.30
C GLU A 314 -12.08 -12.23 -16.07
N MET A 315 -12.61 -11.95 -14.88
CA MET A 315 -13.14 -10.65 -14.49
C MET A 315 -12.05 -9.55 -14.59
N LEU A 316 -10.87 -9.80 -14.05
CA LEU A 316 -9.77 -8.83 -14.04
C LEU A 316 -9.22 -8.55 -15.45
N ASN A 317 -9.12 -9.58 -16.31
CA ASN A 317 -8.73 -9.42 -17.70
C ASN A 317 -9.81 -8.71 -18.53
N GLY A 318 -11.08 -8.91 -18.19
CA GLY A 318 -12.21 -8.22 -18.81
C GLY A 318 -12.33 -6.73 -18.43
N TRP A 319 -11.74 -6.32 -17.31
CA TRP A 319 -11.83 -4.95 -16.84
C TRP A 319 -10.85 -4.04 -17.60
N LYS A 320 -11.38 -3.31 -18.58
CA LYS A 320 -10.65 -2.28 -19.32
C LYS A 320 -10.71 -0.95 -18.56
N LEU A 321 -9.56 -0.31 -18.41
CA LEU A 321 -9.52 1.07 -17.92
C LEU A 321 -9.97 2.03 -19.03
N PRO A 322 -10.63 3.14 -18.69
CA PRO A 322 -10.84 4.22 -19.66
C PRO A 322 -9.49 4.77 -20.11
N ASP A 323 -9.44 5.19 -21.39
CA ASP A 323 -8.28 5.83 -22.02
C ASP A 323 -7.90 7.16 -21.35
#